data_64a5e7e878cd6ebc4ac4201ad25bc803
#
_entry.id   64a5e7e878cd6ebc4ac4201ad25bc803
#
_cell.length_a   1.000
_cell.length_b   1.000
_cell.length_c   1.000
_cell.angle_alpha   90.00
_cell.angle_beta   90.00
_cell.angle_gamma   90.00
#
_symmetry.space_group_name_H-M   'P 1'
#
loop_
_entity.id
_entity.type
_entity.pdbx_description
1 polymer ?
#
loop_
_entity_poly.entity_id
_entity_poly.type
_entity_poly.pdbx_seq_one_letter_code
_entity_poly.pdbx_strand_id
1 'polypeptide(L)'
;GTGFETLLGTLRDVVFRFSRHNGHQRFFGYVASPGTPITTAGSMIEAALNANLTSWRSAPPAAELEHLVITWLKEMLGYPSSAEGLLVSGGSMANLAAMAAARSAIRPEAARNGLSGPPLTVYVSSESHFSLRKAAAILGIGEANVRIVSTDAQLRMDPAELERLIRVDLAAGRVPMCV
;
A
#
# COMPACT_ATOMS: atom_id res chain seq x y z
N GLY A 1 0.33 -29.02 -25.64
CA GLY A 1 -0.11 -27.72 -25.09
C GLY A 1 -1.40 -27.25 -25.75
N THR A 2 -2.14 -26.36 -25.12
CA THR A 2 -3.39 -25.77 -25.63
C THR A 2 -3.08 -24.83 -26.79
N GLY A 3 -3.79 -24.99 -27.93
CA GLY A 3 -3.59 -24.13 -29.10
C GLY A 3 -4.00 -22.69 -28.83
N PHE A 4 -3.38 -21.73 -29.57
CA PHE A 4 -3.59 -20.30 -29.38
C PHE A 4 -5.07 -19.88 -29.57
N GLU A 5 -5.75 -20.43 -30.60
CA GLU A 5 -7.17 -20.17 -30.83
C GLU A 5 -8.07 -20.60 -29.65
N THR A 6 -7.75 -21.74 -29.05
CA THR A 6 -8.48 -22.23 -27.86
C THR A 6 -8.29 -21.27 -26.66
N LEU A 7 -7.07 -20.74 -26.48
CA LEU A 7 -6.79 -19.74 -25.45
C LEU A 7 -7.57 -18.45 -25.69
N LEU A 8 -7.59 -17.94 -26.91
CA LEU A 8 -8.38 -16.76 -27.27
C LEU A 8 -9.88 -16.97 -27.05
N GLY A 9 -10.40 -18.14 -27.41
CA GLY A 9 -11.80 -18.52 -27.13
C GLY A 9 -12.08 -18.50 -25.61
N THR A 10 -11.21 -19.09 -24.82
CA THR A 10 -11.34 -19.09 -23.36
C THR A 10 -11.30 -17.66 -22.78
N LEU A 11 -10.38 -16.82 -23.25
CA LEU A 11 -10.31 -15.42 -22.81
C LEU A 11 -11.61 -14.68 -23.12
N ARG A 12 -12.15 -14.82 -24.34
CA ARG A 12 -13.38 -14.17 -24.76
C ARG A 12 -14.61 -14.67 -23.97
N ASP A 13 -14.78 -15.99 -23.91
CA ASP A 13 -16.02 -16.60 -23.47
C ASP A 13 -16.11 -16.84 -21.96
N VAL A 14 -14.97 -16.84 -21.29
CA VAL A 14 -14.89 -17.03 -19.83
C VAL A 14 -14.33 -15.77 -19.15
N VAL A 15 -13.11 -15.37 -19.48
CA VAL A 15 -12.45 -14.29 -18.73
C VAL A 15 -13.16 -12.96 -18.95
N PHE A 16 -13.32 -12.50 -20.18
CA PHE A 16 -13.95 -11.21 -20.44
C PHE A 16 -15.45 -11.21 -20.08
N ARG A 17 -16.15 -12.29 -20.39
CA ARG A 17 -17.59 -12.40 -20.14
C ARG A 17 -17.93 -12.31 -18.65
N PHE A 18 -17.12 -12.89 -17.77
CA PHE A 18 -17.38 -12.94 -16.33
C PHE A 18 -16.55 -11.93 -15.51
N SER A 19 -15.67 -11.15 -16.16
CA SER A 19 -14.93 -10.09 -15.50
C SER A 19 -15.78 -8.83 -15.31
N ARG A 20 -15.51 -8.10 -14.24
CA ARG A 20 -16.05 -6.75 -14.07
C ARG A 20 -15.22 -5.78 -14.92
N HIS A 21 -15.92 -4.98 -15.73
CA HIS A 21 -15.29 -3.99 -16.59
C HIS A 21 -15.27 -2.64 -15.89
N ASN A 22 -14.19 -2.32 -15.19
CA ASN A 22 -14.05 -1.07 -14.44
C ASN A 22 -14.17 0.18 -15.32
N GLY A 23 -13.84 0.09 -16.62
CA GLY A 23 -13.99 1.15 -17.59
C GLY A 23 -15.41 1.31 -18.15
N HIS A 24 -16.37 0.49 -17.74
CA HIS A 24 -17.73 0.58 -18.27
C HIS A 24 -18.46 1.79 -17.66
N GLN A 25 -19.13 2.59 -18.50
CA GLN A 25 -19.82 3.84 -18.09
C GLN A 25 -20.91 3.67 -17.02
N ARG A 26 -21.36 2.45 -16.76
CA ARG A 26 -22.32 2.10 -15.71
C ARG A 26 -21.69 1.40 -14.52
N PHE A 27 -20.38 1.41 -14.42
CA PHE A 27 -19.69 0.85 -13.27
C PHE A 27 -19.48 1.92 -12.19
N PHE A 28 -20.16 1.80 -11.07
CA PHE A 28 -20.11 2.75 -9.95
C PHE A 28 -19.51 2.14 -8.68
N GLY A 29 -18.87 0.98 -8.81
CA GLY A 29 -18.24 0.29 -7.68
C GLY A 29 -16.76 0.60 -7.55
N TYR A 30 -16.28 0.64 -6.31
CA TYR A 30 -14.88 0.85 -5.94
C TYR A 30 -14.31 2.22 -6.35
N VAL A 31 -13.02 2.42 -6.04
CA VAL A 31 -12.22 3.55 -6.52
C VAL A 31 -11.25 3.00 -7.57
N ALA A 32 -11.72 2.89 -8.79
CA ALA A 32 -10.93 2.31 -9.89
C ALA A 32 -10.96 3.24 -11.11
N SER A 33 -9.79 3.55 -11.64
CA SER A 33 -9.67 4.24 -12.92
C SER A 33 -9.81 3.25 -14.09
N PRO A 34 -10.45 3.63 -15.21
CA PRO A 34 -10.37 2.86 -16.43
C PRO A 34 -8.94 2.87 -16.97
N GLY A 35 -8.57 1.80 -17.66
CA GLY A 35 -7.33 1.77 -18.44
C GLY A 35 -7.36 2.83 -19.54
N THR A 36 -6.22 3.41 -19.87
CA THR A 36 -6.06 4.32 -21.01
C THR A 36 -5.22 3.66 -22.11
N PRO A 37 -5.30 4.13 -23.38
CA PRO A 37 -4.46 3.57 -24.44
C PRO A 37 -2.96 3.62 -24.10
N ILE A 38 -2.51 4.70 -23.45
CA ILE A 38 -1.10 4.86 -23.09
C ILE A 38 -0.68 3.87 -21.97
N THR A 39 -1.54 3.63 -20.99
CA THR A 39 -1.24 2.63 -19.93
C THR A 39 -1.23 1.23 -20.50
N THR A 40 -2.11 0.92 -21.45
CA THR A 40 -2.12 -0.36 -22.17
C THR A 40 -0.81 -0.55 -22.94
N ALA A 41 -0.35 0.46 -23.69
CA ALA A 41 0.93 0.43 -24.40
C ALA A 41 2.10 0.26 -23.42
N GLY A 42 2.10 0.96 -22.29
CA GLY A 42 3.10 0.81 -21.24
C GLY A 42 3.18 -0.62 -20.69
N SER A 43 2.03 -1.23 -20.40
CA SER A 43 1.99 -2.63 -19.93
C SER A 43 2.47 -3.63 -20.98
N MET A 44 2.22 -3.37 -22.27
CA MET A 44 2.77 -4.21 -23.35
C MET A 44 4.30 -4.13 -23.41
N ILE A 45 4.87 -2.92 -23.26
CA ILE A 45 6.33 -2.70 -23.22
C ILE A 45 6.93 -3.40 -21.97
N GLU A 46 6.30 -3.21 -20.81
CA GLU A 46 6.70 -3.88 -19.57
C GLU A 46 6.76 -5.41 -19.75
N ALA A 47 5.69 -6.01 -20.26
CA ALA A 47 5.62 -7.44 -20.49
C ALA A 47 6.66 -7.93 -21.52
N ALA A 48 6.93 -7.14 -22.56
CA ALA A 48 7.92 -7.48 -23.59
C ALA A 48 9.36 -7.38 -23.08
N LEU A 49 9.68 -6.36 -22.29
CA LEU A 49 11.01 -6.18 -21.71
C LEU A 49 11.26 -7.09 -20.51
N ASN A 50 10.21 -7.37 -19.73
CA ASN A 50 10.28 -8.17 -18.50
C ASN A 50 11.49 -7.80 -17.62
N ALA A 51 11.70 -6.48 -17.43
CA ALA A 51 12.87 -5.95 -16.78
C ALA A 51 12.86 -6.24 -15.27
N ASN A 52 13.99 -6.69 -14.73
CA ASN A 52 14.14 -6.96 -13.30
C ASN A 52 14.73 -5.75 -12.58
N LEU A 53 13.92 -5.10 -11.71
CA LEU A 53 14.30 -3.91 -10.95
C LEU A 53 14.91 -4.22 -9.57
N THR A 54 15.34 -5.44 -9.29
CA THR A 54 15.97 -5.77 -7.99
C THR A 54 17.27 -5.01 -7.73
N SER A 55 17.91 -4.52 -8.78
CA SER A 55 19.05 -3.62 -8.67
C SER A 55 19.10 -2.68 -9.87
N TRP A 56 19.67 -1.51 -9.69
CA TRP A 56 19.91 -0.57 -10.79
C TRP A 56 20.70 -1.21 -11.95
N ARG A 57 21.64 -2.10 -11.64
CA ARG A 57 22.45 -2.79 -12.67
C ARG A 57 21.64 -3.71 -13.59
N SER A 58 20.54 -4.26 -13.10
CA SER A 58 19.73 -5.19 -13.86
C SER A 58 18.86 -4.49 -14.91
N ALA A 59 18.38 -3.29 -14.61
CA ALA A 59 17.49 -2.54 -15.48
C ALA A 59 17.66 -1.01 -15.28
N PRO A 60 18.80 -0.42 -15.64
CA PRO A 60 19.09 0.98 -15.36
C PRO A 60 18.00 1.94 -15.85
N PRO A 61 17.51 1.86 -17.11
CA PRO A 61 16.46 2.79 -17.57
C PRO A 61 15.15 2.65 -16.79
N ALA A 62 14.76 1.45 -16.40
CA ALA A 62 13.52 1.22 -15.66
C ALA A 62 13.64 1.74 -14.22
N ALA A 63 14.80 1.57 -13.59
CA ALA A 63 15.07 2.13 -12.26
C ALA A 63 15.07 3.66 -12.26
N GLU A 64 15.62 4.30 -13.27
CA GLU A 64 15.56 5.75 -13.43
C GLU A 64 14.14 6.25 -13.69
N LEU A 65 13.33 5.53 -14.45
CA LEU A 65 11.91 5.86 -14.66
C LEU A 65 11.12 5.76 -13.34
N GLU A 66 11.35 4.73 -12.54
CA GLU A 66 10.73 4.62 -11.21
C GLU A 66 11.09 5.82 -10.34
N HIS A 67 12.38 6.16 -10.25
CA HIS A 67 12.85 7.32 -9.50
C HIS A 67 12.23 8.63 -9.97
N LEU A 68 12.12 8.83 -11.29
CA LEU A 68 11.47 10.00 -11.88
C LEU A 68 9.99 10.10 -11.49
N VAL A 69 9.25 8.99 -11.59
CA VAL A 69 7.82 8.95 -11.21
C VAL A 69 7.64 9.23 -9.72
N ILE A 70 8.48 8.65 -8.86
CA ILE A 70 8.48 8.93 -7.42
C ILE A 70 8.76 10.42 -7.15
N THR A 71 9.68 11.03 -7.89
CA THR A 71 9.98 12.45 -7.78
C THR A 71 8.77 13.31 -8.13
N TRP A 72 8.08 13.04 -9.23
CA TRP A 72 6.85 13.73 -9.58
C TRP A 72 5.75 13.56 -8.52
N LEU A 73 5.59 12.37 -7.98
CA LEU A 73 4.61 12.12 -6.91
C LEU A 73 4.94 12.90 -5.63
N LYS A 74 6.22 12.96 -5.25
CA LYS A 74 6.66 13.78 -4.11
C LYS A 74 6.34 15.25 -4.30
N GLU A 75 6.64 15.79 -5.47
CA GLU A 75 6.34 17.20 -5.81
C GLU A 75 4.84 17.48 -5.75
N MET A 76 4.02 16.63 -6.37
CA MET A 76 2.56 16.78 -6.37
C MET A 76 1.95 16.71 -4.97
N LEU A 77 2.53 15.90 -4.08
CA LEU A 77 2.05 15.72 -2.71
C LEU A 77 2.68 16.69 -1.70
N GLY A 78 3.63 17.52 -2.12
CA GLY A 78 4.32 18.48 -1.24
C GLY A 78 5.30 17.83 -0.27
N TYR A 79 5.84 16.65 -0.59
CA TYR A 79 6.88 16.03 0.21
C TYR A 79 8.23 16.72 0.02
N PRO A 80 9.11 16.76 1.03
CA PRO A 80 10.45 17.30 0.88
C PRO A 80 11.27 16.51 -0.15
N SER A 81 12.21 17.17 -0.80
CA SER A 81 13.08 16.54 -1.81
C SER A 81 13.89 15.36 -1.25
N SER A 82 14.20 15.39 0.06
CA SER A 82 14.88 14.31 0.77
C SER A 82 14.02 13.09 1.09
N ALA A 83 12.69 13.17 0.87
CA ALA A 83 11.83 12.01 1.04
C ALA A 83 12.14 10.96 -0.03
N GLU A 84 12.04 9.71 0.33
CA GLU A 84 12.17 8.58 -0.58
C GLU A 84 10.84 7.85 -0.73
N GLY A 85 10.73 7.02 -1.75
CA GLY A 85 9.53 6.23 -2.01
C GLY A 85 9.86 5.00 -2.84
N LEU A 86 8.89 4.12 -2.94
CA LEU A 86 8.96 2.93 -3.80
C LEU A 86 7.58 2.62 -4.36
N LEU A 87 7.54 2.03 -5.54
CA LEU A 87 6.32 1.50 -6.13
C LEU A 87 6.14 0.04 -5.72
N VAL A 88 4.94 -0.32 -5.31
CA VAL A 88 4.60 -1.67 -4.83
C VAL A 88 3.29 -2.17 -5.44
N SER A 89 3.05 -3.48 -5.37
CA SER A 89 1.84 -4.11 -5.91
C SER A 89 0.62 -3.86 -5.02
N GLY A 90 0.00 -2.70 -5.18
CA GLY A 90 -1.28 -2.35 -4.57
C GLY A 90 -1.19 -1.77 -3.16
N GLY A 91 -2.29 -1.12 -2.73
CA GLY A 91 -2.37 -0.36 -1.49
C GLY A 91 -2.12 -1.18 -0.21
N SER A 92 -2.47 -2.47 -0.20
CA SER A 92 -2.18 -3.33 0.95
C SER A 92 -0.68 -3.51 1.17
N MET A 93 0.10 -3.65 0.08
CA MET A 93 1.56 -3.72 0.17
C MET A 93 2.17 -2.36 0.53
N ALA A 94 1.59 -1.27 0.02
CA ALA A 94 2.01 0.08 0.40
C ALA A 94 1.83 0.33 1.91
N ASN A 95 0.67 -0.03 2.46
CA ASN A 95 0.43 0.06 3.90
C ASN A 95 1.38 -0.82 4.71
N LEU A 96 1.64 -2.05 4.25
CA LEU A 96 2.61 -2.94 4.89
C LEU A 96 4.02 -2.34 4.89
N ALA A 97 4.48 -1.81 3.75
CA ALA A 97 5.80 -1.20 3.62
C ALA A 97 5.95 0.05 4.50
N ALA A 98 4.94 0.94 4.51
CA ALA A 98 4.93 2.13 5.36
C ALA A 98 4.98 1.77 6.86
N MET A 99 4.16 0.81 7.29
CA MET A 99 4.17 0.34 8.68
C MET A 99 5.46 -0.38 9.05
N ALA A 100 6.08 -1.11 8.11
CA ALA A 100 7.39 -1.72 8.31
C ALA A 100 8.50 -0.67 8.49
N ALA A 101 8.44 0.42 7.71
CA ALA A 101 9.35 1.56 7.85
C ALA A 101 9.16 2.26 9.22
N ALA A 102 7.92 2.53 9.63
CA ALA A 102 7.61 3.12 10.93
C ALA A 102 8.10 2.21 12.08
N ARG A 103 7.87 0.89 11.99
CA ARG A 103 8.39 -0.07 12.96
C ARG A 103 9.92 -0.02 13.04
N SER A 104 10.60 0.00 11.90
CA SER A 104 12.06 0.02 11.85
C SER A 104 12.65 1.33 12.37
N ALA A 105 11.95 2.44 12.20
CA ALA A 105 12.37 3.72 12.78
C ALA A 105 12.30 3.73 14.32
N ILE A 106 11.30 3.05 14.91
CA ILE A 106 11.10 2.99 16.36
C ILE A 106 11.86 1.82 16.99
N ARG A 107 12.01 0.71 16.27
CA ARG A 107 12.66 -0.53 16.71
C ARG A 107 13.60 -1.03 15.62
N PRO A 108 14.74 -0.36 15.39
CA PRO A 108 15.68 -0.75 14.33
C PRO A 108 16.22 -2.17 14.51
N GLU A 109 16.34 -2.64 15.75
CA GLU A 109 16.76 -3.99 16.09
C GLU A 109 15.73 -5.08 15.73
N ALA A 110 14.46 -4.70 15.52
CA ALA A 110 13.39 -5.66 15.26
C ALA A 110 13.58 -6.46 13.96
N ALA A 111 14.28 -5.90 12.99
CA ALA A 111 14.60 -6.60 11.74
C ALA A 111 15.52 -7.82 11.99
N ARG A 112 16.39 -7.75 13.01
CA ARG A 112 17.35 -8.79 13.34
C ARG A 112 16.88 -9.71 14.46
N ASN A 113 16.26 -9.14 15.49
CA ASN A 113 15.99 -9.83 16.75
C ASN A 113 14.50 -10.14 16.96
N GLY A 114 13.63 -9.70 16.03
CA GLY A 114 12.19 -9.72 16.25
C GLY A 114 11.74 -8.56 17.16
N LEU A 115 10.42 -8.43 17.33
CA LEU A 115 9.86 -7.43 18.25
C LEU A 115 10.02 -7.88 19.70
N SER A 116 10.57 -6.98 20.52
CA SER A 116 10.72 -7.17 21.97
C SER A 116 10.48 -5.85 22.70
N GLY A 117 10.32 -5.92 24.02
CA GLY A 117 10.06 -4.75 24.86
C GLY A 117 8.59 -4.31 24.87
N PRO A 118 8.30 -3.05 25.23
CA PRO A 118 6.94 -2.54 25.34
C PRO A 118 6.18 -2.64 24.00
N PRO A 119 4.88 -3.02 24.04
CA PRO A 119 4.07 -3.16 22.82
C PRO A 119 4.02 -1.88 22.00
N LEU A 120 4.19 -1.98 20.69
CA LEU A 120 3.94 -0.90 19.73
C LEU A 120 2.45 -0.77 19.49
N THR A 121 1.93 0.46 19.38
CA THR A 121 0.52 0.72 19.06
C THR A 121 0.38 1.53 17.77
N VAL A 122 -0.64 1.21 17.00
CA VAL A 122 -1.00 1.85 15.73
C VAL A 122 -2.40 2.42 15.87
N TYR A 123 -2.62 3.64 15.38
CA TYR A 123 -3.91 4.32 15.47
C TYR A 123 -4.50 4.46 14.06
N VAL A 124 -5.72 4.01 13.88
CA VAL A 124 -6.42 4.06 12.60
C VAL A 124 -7.84 4.57 12.81
N SER A 125 -8.40 5.27 11.83
CA SER A 125 -9.80 5.67 11.94
C SER A 125 -10.74 4.46 11.80
N SER A 126 -11.98 4.59 12.27
CA SER A 126 -13.02 3.58 12.06
C SER A 126 -13.27 3.29 10.58
N GLU A 127 -12.98 4.24 9.71
CA GLU A 127 -13.16 4.15 8.24
C GLU A 127 -11.91 3.62 7.51
N SER A 128 -10.84 3.32 8.23
CA SER A 128 -9.58 2.88 7.63
C SER A 128 -9.70 1.50 7.00
N HIS A 129 -9.01 1.31 5.90
CA HIS A 129 -9.01 0.04 5.18
C HIS A 129 -8.42 -1.09 6.05
N PHE A 130 -9.04 -2.25 6.00
CA PHE A 130 -8.68 -3.43 6.82
C PHE A 130 -7.23 -3.93 6.63
N SER A 131 -6.55 -3.54 5.55
CA SER A 131 -5.14 -3.91 5.31
C SER A 131 -4.18 -3.42 6.39
N LEU A 132 -4.51 -2.35 7.12
CA LEU A 132 -3.69 -1.86 8.24
C LEU A 132 -3.67 -2.86 9.39
N ARG A 133 -4.82 -3.47 9.74
CA ARG A 133 -4.86 -4.55 10.75
C ARG A 133 -4.08 -5.77 10.31
N LYS A 134 -4.23 -6.18 9.03
CA LYS A 134 -3.44 -7.28 8.46
C LYS A 134 -1.94 -6.98 8.49
N ALA A 135 -1.54 -5.76 8.16
CA ALA A 135 -0.15 -5.34 8.22
C ALA A 135 0.40 -5.43 9.66
N ALA A 136 -0.38 -4.97 10.67
CA ALA A 136 0.00 -5.09 12.07
C ALA A 136 0.20 -6.56 12.50
N ALA A 137 -0.68 -7.47 12.05
CA ALA A 137 -0.53 -8.90 12.31
C ALA A 137 0.75 -9.47 11.67
N ILE A 138 0.97 -9.21 10.37
CA ILE A 138 2.13 -9.70 9.63
C ILE A 138 3.44 -9.18 10.20
N LEU A 139 3.48 -7.92 10.64
CA LEU A 139 4.67 -7.28 11.20
C LEU A 139 4.95 -7.69 12.67
N GLY A 140 4.13 -8.55 13.26
CA GLY A 140 4.29 -8.99 14.63
C GLY A 140 3.88 -7.95 15.70
N ILE A 141 3.27 -6.84 15.28
CA ILE A 141 2.71 -5.83 16.20
C ILE A 141 1.48 -6.40 16.90
N GLY A 142 0.67 -7.17 16.15
CA GLY A 142 -0.58 -7.77 16.60
C GLY A 142 -1.80 -6.86 16.43
N GLU A 143 -2.91 -7.44 15.98
CA GLU A 143 -4.16 -6.69 15.76
C GLU A 143 -4.71 -6.07 17.06
N ALA A 144 -4.48 -6.70 18.21
CA ALA A 144 -4.87 -6.18 19.51
C ALA A 144 -4.20 -4.83 19.87
N ASN A 145 -3.13 -4.47 19.19
CA ASN A 145 -2.42 -3.20 19.35
C ASN A 145 -2.82 -2.14 18.33
N VAL A 146 -3.80 -2.42 17.46
CA VAL A 146 -4.40 -1.43 16.57
C VAL A 146 -5.57 -0.75 17.30
N ARG A 147 -5.46 0.56 17.52
CA ARG A 147 -6.48 1.38 18.15
C ARG A 147 -7.37 1.98 17.09
N ILE A 148 -8.67 1.81 17.28
CA ILE A 148 -9.67 2.41 16.41
C ILE A 148 -10.04 3.76 16.99
N VAL A 149 -9.76 4.80 16.24
CA VAL A 149 -10.13 6.18 16.57
C VAL A 149 -11.49 6.46 15.91
N SER A 150 -12.43 7.01 16.68
CA SER A 150 -13.73 7.44 16.15
C SER A 150 -13.59 8.53 15.10
N THR A 151 -14.60 8.65 14.26
CA THR A 151 -14.72 9.71 13.26
C THR A 151 -15.88 10.65 13.58
N ASP A 152 -15.78 11.89 13.08
CA ASP A 152 -16.88 12.85 13.11
C ASP A 152 -17.97 12.54 12.07
N ALA A 153 -19.01 13.37 12.02
CA ALA A 153 -20.11 13.22 11.05
C ALA A 153 -19.66 13.39 9.57
N GLN A 154 -18.48 13.92 9.32
CA GLN A 154 -17.85 14.04 8.02
C GLN A 154 -16.83 12.92 7.75
N LEU A 155 -16.82 11.86 8.55
CA LEU A 155 -15.94 10.70 8.47
C LEU A 155 -14.44 11.03 8.63
N ARG A 156 -14.12 12.17 9.27
CA ARG A 156 -12.75 12.55 9.59
C ARG A 156 -12.38 12.00 10.97
N MET A 157 -11.15 11.52 11.12
CA MET A 157 -10.63 11.07 12.42
C MET A 157 -10.78 12.15 13.46
N ASP A 158 -11.27 11.80 14.65
CA ASP A 158 -11.37 12.72 15.80
C ASP A 158 -10.01 12.92 16.47
N PRO A 159 -9.40 14.13 16.38
CA PRO A 159 -8.08 14.37 16.98
C PRO A 159 -8.10 14.31 18.51
N ALA A 160 -9.21 14.66 19.16
CA ALA A 160 -9.30 14.62 20.62
C ALA A 160 -9.33 13.18 21.12
N GLU A 161 -10.06 12.31 20.44
CA GLU A 161 -10.08 10.89 20.75
C GLU A 161 -8.71 10.23 20.47
N LEU A 162 -8.05 10.60 19.37
CA LEU A 162 -6.68 10.14 19.06
C LEU A 162 -5.72 10.52 20.20
N GLU A 163 -5.72 11.77 20.61
CA GLU A 163 -4.87 12.25 21.70
C GLU A 163 -5.16 11.50 23.00
N ARG A 164 -6.44 11.29 23.32
CA ARG A 164 -6.86 10.53 24.51
C ARG A 164 -6.30 9.10 24.48
N LEU A 165 -6.42 8.40 23.36
CA LEU A 165 -5.93 7.02 23.20
C LEU A 165 -4.41 6.95 23.31
N ILE A 166 -3.69 7.90 22.71
CA ILE A 166 -2.22 7.98 22.82
C ILE A 166 -1.81 8.16 24.29
N ARG A 167 -2.46 9.05 25.03
CA ARG A 167 -2.17 9.27 26.46
C ARG A 167 -2.42 8.01 27.31
N VAL A 168 -3.49 7.28 27.03
CA VAL A 168 -3.82 6.02 27.70
C VAL A 168 -2.74 4.96 27.42
N ASP A 169 -2.31 4.82 26.18
CA ASP A 169 -1.28 3.83 25.82
C ASP A 169 0.08 4.20 26.44
N LEU A 170 0.45 5.48 26.43
CA LEU A 170 1.68 5.95 27.10
C LEU A 170 1.65 5.67 28.61
N ALA A 171 0.53 5.95 29.27
CA ALA A 171 0.36 5.65 30.70
C ALA A 171 0.41 4.16 31.02
N ALA A 172 0.01 3.30 30.06
CA ALA A 172 0.10 1.85 30.16
C ALA A 172 1.49 1.30 29.76
N GLY A 173 2.48 2.15 29.52
CA GLY A 173 3.85 1.76 29.13
C GLY A 173 3.95 1.24 27.69
N ARG A 174 2.99 1.55 26.83
CA ARG A 174 3.01 1.20 25.40
C ARG A 174 3.73 2.29 24.59
N VAL A 175 4.12 1.95 23.38
CA VAL A 175 4.85 2.87 22.50
C VAL A 175 4.00 3.20 21.27
N PRO A 176 3.44 4.42 21.18
CA PRO A 176 2.79 4.90 19.97
C PRO A 176 3.75 4.86 18.77
N MET A 177 3.37 4.16 17.70
CA MET A 177 4.24 3.97 16.54
C MET A 177 3.84 4.86 15.37
N CYS A 178 2.59 4.81 14.97
CA CYS A 178 2.08 5.62 13.85
C CYS A 178 0.57 5.80 13.92
N VAL A 179 0.09 6.81 13.18
CA VAL A 179 -1.30 7.13 12.93
C VAL A 179 -1.61 6.90 11.45
#